data_9dfda7ae30251147bb4333fe346e6c3c
#
_entry.id   9dfda7ae30251147bb4333fe346e6c3c
#
_cell.length_a   1.000
_cell.length_b   1.000
_cell.length_c   1.000
_cell.angle_alpha   90.00
_cell.angle_beta   90.00
_cell.angle_gamma   90.00
#
_symmetry.space_group_name_H-M   'P 1'
#
loop_
_entity.id
_entity.type
_entity.pdbx_description
1 polymer ?
#
loop_
_entity_poly.entity_id
_entity_poly.type
_entity_poly.pdbx_seq_one_letter_code
_entity_poly.pdbx_strand_id
1 'polypeptide(L)'
;MEKKYSDVLELVRAGITETRASLSDAPEWDEICPLLIKGKLLTVAYRTVASLGENSGLTKERLLNWQRETFAKGVKQLQMVNELRTVLTEAQNRNIRVVVFKGITLAALYPEPYTRLSCDADLLVSENQREAMEQMLVQMGYEKVEAGSKEHVPVYAVKAGNRQMKLEIHDLLWEDYEGKQAEILRDMRLDAEETLIGQEACGIQVTTLGYNEHLIYQMFHIVKHFFFEGIPLRYFTDIALYIDAYADKLDFVKVRKEMERLHYGQFFDSVMKICYQCLGMKTNVLGDRVDKVELNERLLTEVLEMGRLNNSVKQWESINFLSHYFMRTSKTKTSNFQQRRKQILPMPSELNDHFSYAKKCPLLLPVAWIHRVFYMIGYARHCKRNGIKTSESLEKAQYRLDLMRELGLTETDKEVQDLLSNED
;
A
#
# COMPACT_ATOMS: atom_id res chain seq x y z
N MET A 1 20.58 -1.45 13.00
CA MET A 1 20.15 -1.30 11.56
C MET A 1 21.36 -1.54 10.65
N GLU A 2 21.21 -2.28 9.55
CA GLU A 2 22.28 -2.54 8.56
C GLU A 2 22.67 -1.24 7.82
N LYS A 3 23.97 -1.13 7.43
CA LYS A 3 24.54 0.04 6.76
C LYS A 3 23.77 0.48 5.51
N LYS A 4 23.40 -0.47 4.63
CA LYS A 4 22.63 -0.20 3.43
C LYS A 4 21.23 0.39 3.69
N TYR A 5 20.58 0.00 4.78
CA TYR A 5 19.27 0.57 5.16
C TYR A 5 19.44 2.00 5.66
N SER A 6 20.51 2.27 6.41
CA SER A 6 20.84 3.63 6.81
C SER A 6 21.08 4.54 5.60
N ASP A 7 21.87 4.06 4.62
CA ASP A 7 22.13 4.82 3.39
C ASP A 7 20.85 5.06 2.56
N VAL A 8 19.95 4.05 2.45
CA VAL A 8 18.65 4.22 1.78
C VAL A 8 17.81 5.29 2.46
N LEU A 9 17.68 5.23 3.79
CA LEU A 9 16.88 6.18 4.55
C LEU A 9 17.46 7.59 4.46
N GLU A 10 18.79 7.72 4.51
CA GLU A 10 19.49 9.01 4.41
C GLU A 10 19.29 9.63 3.01
N LEU A 11 19.39 8.84 1.93
CA LEU A 11 19.13 9.29 0.57
C LEU A 11 17.69 9.78 0.39
N VAL A 12 16.74 9.03 0.93
CA VAL A 12 15.33 9.36 0.86
C VAL A 12 15.02 10.60 1.69
N ARG A 13 15.48 10.63 2.95
CA ARG A 13 15.33 11.79 3.84
C ARG A 13 15.85 13.06 3.19
N ALA A 14 17.09 13.03 2.69
CA ALA A 14 17.68 14.19 2.05
C ALA A 14 16.93 14.61 0.76
N GLY A 15 16.42 13.62 0.00
CA GLY A 15 15.65 13.87 -1.22
C GLY A 15 14.30 14.54 -0.98
N ILE A 16 13.63 14.24 0.15
CA ILE A 16 12.33 14.85 0.48
C ILE A 16 12.43 16.10 1.36
N THR A 17 13.53 16.28 2.11
CA THR A 17 13.72 17.45 2.98
C THR A 17 14.68 18.50 2.41
N GLU A 18 15.24 18.25 1.23
CA GLU A 18 16.23 19.11 0.55
C GLU A 18 17.49 19.38 1.39
N THR A 19 17.86 18.43 2.24
CA THR A 19 19.05 18.51 3.09
C THR A 19 20.22 17.76 2.46
N ARG A 20 21.42 17.98 2.99
CA ARG A 20 22.59 17.23 2.55
C ARG A 20 22.56 15.82 3.13
N ALA A 21 22.84 14.82 2.29
CA ALA A 21 22.99 13.43 2.72
C ALA A 21 24.40 13.16 3.24
N SER A 22 24.51 12.33 4.27
CA SER A 22 25.77 11.78 4.77
C SER A 22 25.69 10.26 4.64
N LEU A 23 26.30 9.73 3.58
CA LEU A 23 26.37 8.31 3.34
C LEU A 23 27.55 7.67 4.07
N SER A 24 27.51 6.37 4.19
CA SER A 24 28.63 5.58 4.67
C SER A 24 29.87 5.73 3.75
N ASP A 25 31.08 5.46 4.28
CA ASP A 25 32.32 5.61 3.51
C ASP A 25 32.39 4.83 2.21
N ALA A 26 31.69 3.68 2.14
CA ALA A 26 31.58 2.85 0.93
C ALA A 26 30.14 2.36 0.79
N PRO A 27 29.25 3.12 0.11
CA PRO A 27 27.87 2.73 -0.08
C PRO A 27 27.76 1.48 -1.00
N GLU A 28 26.95 0.52 -0.57
CA GLU A 28 26.73 -0.72 -1.31
C GLU A 28 25.65 -0.53 -2.40
N TRP A 29 25.97 0.17 -3.48
CA TRP A 29 25.01 0.59 -4.51
C TRP A 29 24.25 -0.57 -5.16
N ASP A 30 24.85 -1.76 -5.23
CA ASP A 30 24.20 -2.95 -5.77
C ASP A 30 23.10 -3.49 -4.85
N GLU A 31 23.13 -3.12 -3.57
CA GLU A 31 22.10 -3.41 -2.58
C GLU A 31 21.13 -2.23 -2.40
N ILE A 32 21.63 -0.98 -2.43
CA ILE A 32 20.86 0.26 -2.22
C ILE A 32 19.88 0.49 -3.38
N CYS A 33 20.35 0.43 -4.63
CA CYS A 33 19.50 0.70 -5.80
C CYS A 33 18.26 -0.22 -5.88
N PRO A 34 18.37 -1.54 -5.71
CA PRO A 34 17.19 -2.41 -5.63
C PRO A 34 16.20 -2.01 -4.52
N LEU A 35 16.65 -1.59 -3.34
CA LEU A 35 15.79 -1.14 -2.25
C LEU A 35 15.04 0.15 -2.62
N LEU A 36 15.72 1.11 -3.24
CA LEU A 36 15.11 2.35 -3.74
C LEU A 36 14.08 2.09 -4.85
N ILE A 37 14.38 1.18 -5.79
CA ILE A 37 13.43 0.79 -6.86
C ILE A 37 12.15 0.25 -6.26
N LYS A 38 12.26 -0.61 -5.28
CA LYS A 38 11.14 -1.30 -4.64
C LYS A 38 10.39 -0.42 -3.67
N GLY A 39 11.10 0.44 -2.95
CA GLY A 39 10.52 1.53 -2.20
C GLY A 39 9.78 2.54 -3.08
N LYS A 40 9.86 2.44 -4.42
CA LYS A 40 9.35 3.40 -5.41
C LYS A 40 9.94 4.81 -5.23
N LEU A 41 11.21 4.89 -4.79
CA LEU A 41 11.90 6.13 -4.42
C LEU A 41 13.21 6.36 -5.18
N LEU A 42 13.50 5.58 -6.22
CA LEU A 42 14.71 5.73 -7.01
C LEU A 42 14.82 7.14 -7.62
N THR A 43 13.73 7.68 -8.13
CA THR A 43 13.65 9.02 -8.73
C THR A 43 13.79 10.13 -7.69
N VAL A 44 13.26 9.94 -6.49
CA VAL A 44 13.40 10.88 -5.36
C VAL A 44 14.86 10.93 -4.90
N ALA A 45 15.52 9.79 -4.75
CA ALA A 45 16.91 9.70 -4.30
C ALA A 45 17.91 10.24 -5.33
N TYR A 46 17.56 10.27 -6.62
CA TYR A 46 18.47 10.71 -7.69
C TYR A 46 19.05 12.11 -7.45
N ARG A 47 18.21 13.08 -7.05
CA ARG A 47 18.65 14.47 -6.78
C ARG A 47 19.75 14.52 -5.72
N THR A 48 19.55 13.77 -4.65
CA THR A 48 20.52 13.66 -3.56
C THR A 48 21.85 13.08 -4.05
N VAL A 49 21.78 11.96 -4.78
CA VAL A 49 22.98 11.31 -5.33
C VAL A 49 23.70 12.22 -6.34
N ALA A 50 22.96 12.91 -7.20
CA ALA A 50 23.53 13.86 -8.16
C ALA A 50 24.24 15.04 -7.45
N SER A 51 23.72 15.52 -6.31
CA SER A 51 24.35 16.58 -5.53
C SER A 51 25.64 16.15 -4.83
N LEU A 52 25.80 14.85 -4.53
CA LEU A 52 27.01 14.28 -3.97
C LEU A 52 28.13 14.17 -5.03
N GLY A 53 27.81 14.07 -6.30
CA GLY A 53 28.77 13.98 -7.40
C GLY A 53 29.75 12.80 -7.20
N GLU A 54 31.06 13.11 -7.25
CA GLU A 54 32.11 12.11 -7.05
C GLU A 54 32.12 11.52 -5.63
N ASN A 55 31.65 12.26 -4.63
CA ASN A 55 31.54 11.77 -3.24
C ASN A 55 30.47 10.68 -3.08
N SER A 56 29.64 10.46 -4.07
CA SER A 56 28.69 9.32 -4.07
C SER A 56 29.37 7.96 -4.21
N GLY A 57 30.60 7.91 -4.73
CA GLY A 57 31.29 6.66 -5.06
C GLY A 57 30.71 5.94 -6.31
N LEU A 58 29.75 6.54 -7.01
CA LEU A 58 29.20 6.01 -8.26
C LEU A 58 30.09 6.36 -9.46
N THR A 59 30.19 5.42 -10.40
CA THR A 59 30.82 5.72 -11.69
C THR A 59 29.97 6.72 -12.48
N LYS A 60 30.62 7.54 -13.32
CA LYS A 60 29.92 8.51 -14.18
C LYS A 60 28.86 7.84 -15.05
N GLU A 61 29.14 6.65 -15.54
CA GLU A 61 28.20 5.86 -16.35
C GLU A 61 26.93 5.49 -15.56
N ARG A 62 27.08 4.97 -14.34
CA ARG A 62 25.93 4.61 -13.48
C ARG A 62 25.09 5.84 -13.15
N LEU A 63 25.74 6.96 -12.83
CA LEU A 63 25.04 8.22 -12.53
C LEU A 63 24.26 8.73 -13.75
N LEU A 64 24.87 8.68 -14.96
CA LEU A 64 24.19 9.06 -16.21
C LEU A 64 23.01 8.14 -16.54
N ASN A 65 23.14 6.84 -16.30
CA ASN A 65 22.03 5.90 -16.52
C ASN A 65 20.88 6.18 -15.55
N TRP A 66 21.19 6.45 -14.28
CA TRP A 66 20.16 6.82 -13.28
C TRP A 66 19.50 8.14 -13.67
N GLN A 67 20.27 9.12 -14.12
CA GLN A 67 19.73 10.39 -14.64
C GLN A 67 18.71 10.15 -15.77
N ARG A 68 19.12 9.38 -16.80
CA ARG A 68 18.25 9.08 -17.95
C ARG A 68 16.96 8.39 -17.52
N GLU A 69 17.06 7.42 -16.61
CA GLU A 69 15.89 6.72 -16.06
C GLU A 69 14.96 7.67 -15.30
N THR A 70 15.51 8.54 -14.44
CA THR A 70 14.75 9.52 -13.68
C THR A 70 14.03 10.49 -14.61
N PHE A 71 14.72 11.05 -15.62
CA PHE A 71 14.11 11.93 -16.60
C PHE A 71 13.01 11.24 -17.41
N ALA A 72 13.25 10.05 -17.91
CA ALA A 72 12.25 9.30 -18.68
C ALA A 72 10.99 9.02 -17.87
N LYS A 73 11.13 8.66 -16.59
CA LYS A 73 10.01 8.45 -15.67
C LYS A 73 9.31 9.76 -15.32
N GLY A 74 10.07 10.84 -15.08
CA GLY A 74 9.54 12.16 -14.80
C GLY A 74 8.70 12.70 -15.96
N VAL A 75 9.16 12.55 -17.21
CA VAL A 75 8.38 12.92 -18.40
C VAL A 75 7.05 12.17 -18.47
N LYS A 76 7.05 10.86 -18.20
CA LYS A 76 5.80 10.08 -18.16
C LYS A 76 4.87 10.56 -17.05
N GLN A 77 5.42 10.94 -15.89
CA GLN A 77 4.63 11.48 -14.78
C GLN A 77 3.98 12.82 -15.17
N LEU A 78 4.72 13.72 -15.82
CA LEU A 78 4.19 14.98 -16.32
C LEU A 78 3.10 14.77 -17.39
N GLN A 79 3.28 13.82 -18.29
CA GLN A 79 2.26 13.44 -19.28
C GLN A 79 0.99 12.95 -18.60
N MET A 80 1.12 12.12 -17.54
CA MET A 80 -0.01 11.63 -16.77
C MET A 80 -0.76 12.76 -16.05
N VAL A 81 -0.04 13.72 -15.45
CA VAL A 81 -0.65 14.90 -14.82
C VAL A 81 -1.43 15.73 -15.85
N ASN A 82 -0.87 15.94 -17.05
CA ASN A 82 -1.56 16.69 -18.10
C ASN A 82 -2.80 15.95 -18.62
N GLU A 83 -2.72 14.65 -18.76
CA GLU A 83 -3.87 13.81 -19.15
C GLU A 83 -4.98 13.87 -18.10
N LEU A 84 -4.62 13.76 -16.81
CA LEU A 84 -5.57 13.90 -15.72
C LEU A 84 -6.26 15.28 -15.72
N ARG A 85 -5.50 16.35 -16.00
CA ARG A 85 -6.07 17.70 -16.18
C ARG A 85 -7.18 17.69 -17.23
N THR A 86 -6.92 17.05 -18.38
CA THR A 86 -7.90 16.97 -19.47
C THR A 86 -9.17 16.23 -19.04
N VAL A 87 -9.01 15.10 -18.34
CA VAL A 87 -10.14 14.30 -17.81
C VAL A 87 -10.96 15.11 -16.80
N LEU A 88 -10.31 15.77 -15.85
CA LEU A 88 -11.00 16.56 -14.82
C LEU A 88 -11.72 17.78 -15.42
N THR A 89 -11.12 18.43 -16.42
CA THR A 89 -11.76 19.56 -17.14
C THR A 89 -13.01 19.09 -17.88
N GLU A 90 -12.95 17.95 -18.57
CA GLU A 90 -14.10 17.41 -19.28
C GLU A 90 -15.19 16.92 -18.31
N ALA A 91 -14.84 16.31 -17.19
CA ALA A 91 -15.77 15.96 -16.13
C ALA A 91 -16.51 17.19 -15.59
N GLN A 92 -15.77 18.28 -15.35
CA GLN A 92 -16.36 19.54 -14.91
C GLN A 92 -17.32 20.12 -15.94
N ASN A 93 -16.98 20.11 -17.24
CA ASN A 93 -17.85 20.56 -18.34
C ASN A 93 -19.18 19.80 -18.39
N ARG A 94 -19.16 18.53 -17.96
CA ARG A 94 -20.35 17.67 -17.90
C ARG A 94 -21.06 17.65 -16.55
N ASN A 95 -20.62 18.48 -15.61
CA ASN A 95 -21.11 18.48 -14.23
C ASN A 95 -20.95 17.13 -13.52
N ILE A 96 -19.91 16.38 -13.86
CA ILE A 96 -19.54 15.14 -13.16
C ILE A 96 -18.58 15.55 -12.03
N ARG A 97 -18.97 15.24 -10.81
CA ARG A 97 -18.13 15.50 -9.63
C ARG A 97 -17.11 14.38 -9.47
N VAL A 98 -15.85 14.76 -9.46
CA VAL A 98 -14.73 13.83 -9.28
C VAL A 98 -13.93 14.23 -8.05
N VAL A 99 -13.66 13.27 -7.16
CA VAL A 99 -12.76 13.45 -6.01
C VAL A 99 -11.45 12.71 -6.29
N VAL A 100 -10.33 13.43 -6.19
CA VAL A 100 -8.98 12.88 -6.38
C VAL A 100 -8.36 12.71 -5.00
N PHE A 101 -8.08 11.49 -4.57
CA PHE A 101 -7.73 11.22 -3.16
C PHE A 101 -6.33 10.61 -2.94
N LYS A 102 -5.54 10.44 -3.97
CA LYS A 102 -4.10 10.08 -3.94
C LYS A 102 -3.41 10.52 -5.24
N GLY A 103 -2.27 9.94 -5.56
CA GLY A 103 -1.56 10.27 -6.79
C GLY A 103 -1.02 11.69 -6.78
N ILE A 104 -1.66 12.60 -7.51
CA ILE A 104 -1.15 13.96 -7.69
C ILE A 104 -1.28 14.82 -6.43
N THR A 105 -2.27 14.57 -5.55
CA THR A 105 -2.44 15.33 -4.31
C THR A 105 -1.26 15.13 -3.36
N LEU A 106 -0.68 13.92 -3.35
CA LEU A 106 0.52 13.61 -2.60
C LEU A 106 1.80 13.99 -3.36
N ALA A 107 1.82 13.85 -4.69
CA ALA A 107 2.96 14.26 -5.50
C ALA A 107 3.27 15.75 -5.36
N ALA A 108 2.24 16.59 -5.25
CA ALA A 108 2.38 18.03 -5.05
C ALA A 108 3.14 18.42 -3.77
N LEU A 109 3.28 17.53 -2.82
CA LEU A 109 3.99 17.74 -1.55
C LEU A 109 5.50 17.47 -1.66
N TYR A 110 5.93 16.81 -2.72
CA TYR A 110 7.36 16.55 -2.94
C TYR A 110 8.06 17.78 -3.48
N PRO A 111 9.33 18.02 -3.14
CA PRO A 111 10.10 19.16 -3.68
C PRO A 111 10.07 19.18 -5.21
N GLU A 112 10.09 18.02 -5.84
CA GLU A 112 9.93 17.81 -7.27
C GLU A 112 8.79 16.81 -7.54
N PRO A 113 7.55 17.27 -7.79
CA PRO A 113 6.36 16.43 -7.91
C PRO A 113 6.49 15.28 -8.93
N TYR A 114 7.22 15.49 -10.02
CA TYR A 114 7.43 14.50 -11.07
C TYR A 114 8.31 13.31 -10.61
N THR A 115 8.99 13.43 -9.48
CA THR A 115 9.81 12.34 -8.91
C THR A 115 8.99 11.32 -8.11
N ARG A 116 7.80 11.72 -7.65
CA ARG A 116 6.85 10.79 -7.02
C ARG A 116 6.03 10.08 -8.10
N LEU A 117 6.52 8.93 -8.50
CA LEU A 117 5.90 8.16 -9.57
C LEU A 117 4.56 7.55 -9.15
N SER A 118 3.57 7.66 -10.01
CA SER A 118 2.31 6.91 -9.94
C SER A 118 2.12 6.11 -11.23
N CYS A 119 1.39 4.99 -11.17
CA CYS A 119 1.06 4.17 -12.35
C CYS A 119 -0.36 4.44 -12.85
N ASP A 120 -1.18 5.01 -11.98
CA ASP A 120 -2.62 5.19 -12.06
C ASP A 120 -3.05 6.51 -11.43
N ALA A 121 -4.27 6.91 -11.69
CA ALA A 121 -4.96 7.95 -10.93
C ALA A 121 -6.29 7.37 -10.40
N ASP A 122 -6.47 7.51 -9.10
CA ASP A 122 -7.65 7.05 -8.39
C ASP A 122 -8.66 8.19 -8.30
N LEU A 123 -9.83 7.96 -8.87
CA LEU A 123 -10.93 8.93 -8.95
C LEU A 123 -12.16 8.35 -8.28
N LEU A 124 -12.70 9.04 -7.27
CA LEU A 124 -13.96 8.68 -6.67
C LEU A 124 -15.08 9.46 -7.36
N VAL A 125 -16.08 8.74 -7.82
CA VAL A 125 -17.26 9.27 -8.49
C VAL A 125 -18.48 8.63 -7.87
N SER A 126 -19.47 9.44 -7.51
CA SER A 126 -20.71 8.93 -6.91
C SER A 126 -21.40 7.92 -7.84
N GLU A 127 -22.06 6.92 -7.27
CA GLU A 127 -22.73 5.82 -8.01
C GLU A 127 -23.68 6.35 -9.09
N ASN A 128 -24.44 7.39 -8.81
CA ASN A 128 -25.39 8.01 -9.76
C ASN A 128 -24.71 8.75 -10.92
N GLN A 129 -23.43 9.08 -10.84
CA GLN A 129 -22.65 9.72 -11.91
C GLN A 129 -21.68 8.77 -12.62
N ARG A 130 -21.54 7.54 -12.14
CA ARG A 130 -20.61 6.55 -12.65
C ARG A 130 -20.81 6.27 -14.13
N GLU A 131 -22.04 6.02 -14.57
CA GLU A 131 -22.35 5.74 -15.98
C GLU A 131 -21.96 6.93 -16.87
N ALA A 132 -22.26 8.16 -16.45
CA ALA A 132 -21.89 9.37 -17.18
C ALA A 132 -20.36 9.52 -17.30
N MET A 133 -19.62 9.21 -16.22
CA MET A 133 -18.16 9.20 -16.22
C MET A 133 -17.59 8.15 -17.18
N GLU A 134 -18.12 6.94 -17.16
CA GLU A 134 -17.69 5.85 -18.05
C GLU A 134 -17.93 6.22 -19.53
N GLN A 135 -19.11 6.75 -19.86
CA GLN A 135 -19.43 7.22 -21.22
C GLN A 135 -18.50 8.36 -21.67
N MET A 136 -18.19 9.29 -20.78
CA MET A 136 -17.25 10.37 -21.05
C MET A 136 -15.86 9.82 -21.39
N LEU A 137 -15.35 8.90 -20.57
CA LEU A 137 -14.01 8.30 -20.77
C LEU A 137 -13.93 7.56 -22.11
N VAL A 138 -14.97 6.80 -22.47
CA VAL A 138 -15.04 6.12 -23.78
C VAL A 138 -15.01 7.13 -24.94
N GLN A 139 -15.75 8.23 -24.85
CA GLN A 139 -15.73 9.29 -25.86
C GLN A 139 -14.37 9.99 -25.96
N MET A 140 -13.61 10.06 -24.86
CA MET A 140 -12.24 10.58 -24.85
C MET A 140 -11.20 9.55 -25.36
N GLY A 141 -11.63 8.34 -25.75
CA GLY A 141 -10.76 7.29 -26.28
C GLY A 141 -10.13 6.39 -25.23
N TYR A 142 -10.69 6.35 -24.02
CA TYR A 142 -10.32 5.36 -23.03
C TYR A 142 -11.03 4.03 -23.28
N GLU A 143 -10.31 2.95 -23.07
CA GLU A 143 -10.85 1.60 -23.14
C GLU A 143 -10.92 1.01 -21.71
N LYS A 144 -12.04 0.33 -21.42
CA LYS A 144 -12.14 -0.45 -20.19
C LYS A 144 -11.18 -1.63 -20.27
N VAL A 145 -10.25 -1.69 -19.33
CA VAL A 145 -9.34 -2.83 -19.23
C VAL A 145 -10.03 -3.90 -18.39
N GLU A 146 -10.09 -5.13 -18.90
CA GLU A 146 -10.53 -6.25 -18.07
C GLU A 146 -9.55 -6.38 -16.90
N ALA A 147 -9.99 -5.98 -15.73
CA ALA A 147 -9.27 -6.26 -14.49
C ALA A 147 -9.15 -7.78 -14.33
N GLY A 148 -7.96 -8.26 -14.00
CA GLY A 148 -7.81 -9.66 -13.62
C GLY A 148 -8.80 -9.98 -12.49
N SER A 149 -9.25 -11.22 -12.38
CA SER A 149 -10.40 -11.73 -11.61
C SER A 149 -10.53 -11.32 -10.11
N LYS A 150 -9.79 -10.32 -9.64
CA LYS A 150 -9.73 -9.86 -8.24
C LYS A 150 -10.03 -8.37 -8.03
N GLU A 151 -10.16 -7.57 -9.09
CA GLU A 151 -10.37 -6.13 -8.94
C GLU A 151 -11.84 -5.79 -9.25
N HIS A 152 -12.58 -5.37 -8.21
CA HIS A 152 -13.96 -4.89 -8.34
C HIS A 152 -14.04 -3.45 -8.89
N VAL A 153 -12.90 -2.75 -8.95
CA VAL A 153 -12.81 -1.37 -9.44
C VAL A 153 -12.55 -1.37 -10.94
N PRO A 154 -13.41 -0.72 -11.74
CA PRO A 154 -13.19 -0.60 -13.17
C PRO A 154 -11.95 0.24 -13.48
N VAL A 155 -11.08 -0.32 -14.31
CA VAL A 155 -9.86 0.33 -14.78
C VAL A 155 -10.07 0.78 -16.23
N TYR A 156 -9.77 2.03 -16.51
CA TYR A 156 -9.78 2.60 -17.85
C TYR A 156 -8.37 2.95 -18.28
N ALA A 157 -7.99 2.59 -19.48
CA ALA A 157 -6.68 2.90 -20.03
C ALA A 157 -6.79 3.57 -21.39
N VAL A 158 -5.96 4.59 -21.61
CA VAL A 158 -5.76 5.17 -22.93
C VAL A 158 -4.45 4.69 -23.52
N LYS A 159 -4.50 4.18 -24.75
CA LYS A 159 -3.33 3.79 -25.55
C LYS A 159 -3.42 4.49 -26.90
N ALA A 160 -3.02 5.75 -26.96
CA ALA A 160 -2.99 6.50 -28.22
C ALA A 160 -1.64 7.21 -28.33
N GLY A 161 -0.73 6.67 -29.16
CA GLY A 161 0.62 7.19 -29.32
C GLY A 161 1.42 7.11 -28.00
N ASN A 162 1.90 8.28 -27.53
CA ASN A 162 2.63 8.36 -26.26
C ASN A 162 1.72 8.50 -25.01
N ARG A 163 0.38 8.54 -25.20
CA ARG A 163 -0.57 8.59 -24.09
C ARG A 163 -0.65 7.22 -23.41
N GLN A 164 -0.25 7.15 -22.16
CA GLN A 164 -0.38 5.97 -21.33
C GLN A 164 -0.82 6.40 -19.93
N MET A 165 -2.11 6.27 -19.64
CA MET A 165 -2.65 6.53 -18.32
C MET A 165 -3.66 5.46 -17.98
N LYS A 166 -3.64 5.03 -16.72
CA LYS A 166 -4.68 4.21 -16.13
C LYS A 166 -5.49 5.05 -15.15
N LEU A 167 -6.78 4.92 -15.22
CA LEU A 167 -7.73 5.53 -14.31
C LEU A 167 -8.47 4.41 -13.58
N GLU A 168 -8.48 4.44 -12.27
CA GLU A 168 -9.30 3.60 -11.43
C GLU A 168 -10.50 4.42 -10.96
N ILE A 169 -11.71 4.00 -11.36
CA ILE A 169 -12.95 4.70 -11.04
C ILE A 169 -13.62 3.99 -9.87
N HIS A 170 -13.50 4.62 -8.73
CA HIS A 170 -14.07 4.15 -7.48
C HIS A 170 -15.47 4.73 -7.26
N ASP A 171 -16.39 3.96 -6.75
CA ASP A 171 -17.66 4.40 -6.18
C ASP A 171 -17.62 4.41 -4.64
N LEU A 172 -16.65 3.70 -4.07
CA LEU A 172 -16.34 3.68 -2.64
C LEU A 172 -14.82 3.86 -2.45
N LEU A 173 -14.43 4.48 -1.35
CA LEU A 173 -13.01 4.64 -0.98
C LEU A 173 -12.33 3.32 -0.59
N TRP A 174 -13.11 2.33 -0.21
CA TRP A 174 -12.65 1.00 0.17
C TRP A 174 -13.45 -0.06 -0.57
N GLU A 175 -12.79 -1.08 -1.00
CA GLU A 175 -13.44 -2.28 -1.54
C GLU A 175 -14.17 -3.02 -0.40
N ASP A 176 -15.13 -3.88 -0.75
CA ASP A 176 -15.92 -4.63 0.23
C ASP A 176 -15.03 -5.39 1.20
N TYR A 177 -14.78 -4.77 2.34
CA TYR A 177 -14.19 -5.41 3.49
C TYR A 177 -15.30 -6.12 4.25
N GLU A 178 -15.17 -7.41 4.41
CA GLU A 178 -16.05 -8.17 5.28
C GLU A 178 -15.67 -7.93 6.74
N GLY A 179 -16.67 -7.74 7.61
CA GLY A 179 -16.49 -7.68 9.05
C GLY A 179 -16.67 -6.29 9.68
N LYS A 180 -16.36 -6.21 10.96
CA LYS A 180 -16.55 -4.99 11.77
C LYS A 180 -15.79 -3.76 11.26
N GLN A 181 -14.59 -3.94 10.71
CA GLN A 181 -13.82 -2.85 10.14
C GLN A 181 -14.53 -2.18 8.96
N ALA A 182 -15.25 -2.95 8.13
CA ALA A 182 -16.04 -2.38 7.03
C ALA A 182 -17.17 -1.48 7.52
N GLU A 183 -17.84 -1.86 8.61
CA GLU A 183 -18.89 -1.04 9.22
C GLU A 183 -18.30 0.25 9.79
N ILE A 184 -17.16 0.15 10.49
CA ILE A 184 -16.47 1.31 11.05
C ILE A 184 -16.04 2.29 9.95
N LEU A 185 -15.47 1.78 8.84
CA LEU A 185 -15.04 2.60 7.71
C LEU A 185 -16.21 3.30 7.04
N ARG A 186 -17.36 2.62 6.86
CA ARG A 186 -18.58 3.24 6.32
C ARG A 186 -19.11 4.32 7.25
N ASP A 187 -19.12 4.08 8.56
CA ASP A 187 -19.55 5.04 9.58
C ASP A 187 -18.68 6.31 9.62
N MET A 188 -17.39 6.19 9.29
CA MET A 188 -16.47 7.33 9.23
C MET A 188 -16.81 8.34 8.14
N ARG A 189 -17.48 7.92 7.06
CA ARG A 189 -17.87 8.77 5.92
C ARG A 189 -16.75 9.72 5.47
N LEU A 190 -15.57 9.16 5.21
CA LEU A 190 -14.38 9.95 4.86
C LEU A 190 -14.56 10.80 3.58
N ASP A 191 -15.52 10.44 2.74
CA ASP A 191 -15.91 11.08 1.48
C ASP A 191 -17.19 11.94 1.61
N ALA A 192 -17.62 12.23 2.84
CA ALA A 192 -18.78 13.07 3.07
C ALA A 192 -18.59 14.44 2.41
N GLU A 193 -19.64 14.92 1.74
CA GLU A 193 -19.58 16.16 0.95
C GLU A 193 -19.11 17.37 1.75
N GLU A 194 -19.55 17.45 3.00
CA GLU A 194 -19.20 18.51 3.94
C GLU A 194 -17.71 18.50 4.38
N THR A 195 -17.00 17.37 4.17
CA THR A 195 -15.58 17.24 4.53
C THR A 195 -14.65 17.43 3.33
N LEU A 196 -15.17 17.38 2.10
CA LEU A 196 -14.36 17.54 0.91
C LEU A 196 -13.81 18.96 0.79
N ILE A 197 -12.58 19.06 0.31
CA ILE A 197 -11.89 20.35 0.14
C ILE A 197 -11.42 20.53 -1.31
N GLY A 198 -11.36 21.81 -1.74
CA GLY A 198 -10.67 22.17 -2.97
C GLY A 198 -9.22 22.50 -2.68
N GLN A 199 -8.31 21.97 -3.46
CA GLN A 199 -6.88 22.34 -3.39
C GLN A 199 -6.23 22.35 -4.76
N GLU A 200 -5.10 23.04 -4.87
CA GLU A 200 -4.23 22.94 -6.03
C GLU A 200 -3.25 21.77 -5.85
N ALA A 201 -3.13 20.93 -6.87
CA ALA A 201 -2.17 19.83 -6.91
C ALA A 201 -1.50 19.77 -8.29
N CYS A 202 -0.19 19.96 -8.36
CA CYS A 202 0.57 19.97 -9.61
C CYS A 202 0.00 20.91 -10.69
N GLY A 203 -0.47 22.10 -10.30
CA GLY A 203 -1.07 23.09 -11.18
C GLY A 203 -2.49 22.74 -11.66
N ILE A 204 -3.18 21.84 -11.00
CA ILE A 204 -4.57 21.45 -11.25
C ILE A 204 -5.41 21.73 -10.02
N GLN A 205 -6.57 22.39 -10.19
CA GLN A 205 -7.55 22.50 -9.12
C GLN A 205 -8.32 21.19 -9.00
N VAL A 206 -8.28 20.58 -7.83
CA VAL A 206 -8.94 19.31 -7.56
C VAL A 206 -9.84 19.39 -6.33
N THR A 207 -10.90 18.62 -6.32
CA THR A 207 -11.63 18.29 -5.09
C THR A 207 -11.00 17.03 -4.50
N THR A 208 -10.73 17.06 -3.20
CA THR A 208 -10.10 15.92 -2.49
C THR A 208 -10.73 15.74 -1.10
N LEU A 209 -10.31 14.68 -0.40
CA LEU A 209 -10.74 14.42 0.98
C LEU A 209 -10.26 15.54 1.91
N GLY A 210 -11.00 15.77 3.01
CA GLY A 210 -10.57 16.64 4.09
C GLY A 210 -9.22 16.20 4.68
N TYR A 211 -8.54 17.09 5.38
CA TYR A 211 -7.17 16.82 5.84
C TYR A 211 -7.09 15.59 6.78
N ASN A 212 -8.00 15.49 7.73
CA ASN A 212 -8.04 14.32 8.64
C ASN A 212 -8.48 13.06 7.91
N GLU A 213 -9.50 13.16 7.09
CA GLU A 213 -10.08 12.09 6.30
C GLU A 213 -9.06 11.51 5.32
N HIS A 214 -8.24 12.37 4.70
CA HIS A 214 -7.18 11.94 3.79
C HIS A 214 -6.05 11.21 4.53
N LEU A 215 -5.65 11.70 5.72
CA LEU A 215 -4.64 10.99 6.54
C LEU A 215 -5.15 9.63 7.01
N ILE A 216 -6.41 9.55 7.47
CA ILE A 216 -7.05 8.28 7.84
C ILE A 216 -7.07 7.32 6.64
N TYR A 217 -7.47 7.82 5.46
CA TYR A 217 -7.48 7.03 4.25
C TYR A 217 -6.09 6.50 3.87
N GLN A 218 -5.05 7.35 3.94
CA GLN A 218 -3.66 6.92 3.67
C GLN A 218 -3.23 5.80 4.60
N MET A 219 -3.51 5.91 5.90
CA MET A 219 -3.19 4.88 6.89
C MET A 219 -3.90 3.56 6.57
N PHE A 220 -5.19 3.62 6.27
CA PHE A 220 -5.97 2.46 5.85
C PHE A 220 -5.40 1.82 4.56
N HIS A 221 -5.05 2.64 3.57
CA HIS A 221 -4.46 2.19 2.32
C HIS A 221 -3.12 1.47 2.52
N ILE A 222 -2.27 1.94 3.45
CA ILE A 222 -1.03 1.26 3.84
C ILE A 222 -1.35 -0.11 4.45
N VAL A 223 -2.33 -0.20 5.34
CA VAL A 223 -2.74 -1.47 5.97
C VAL A 223 -3.24 -2.45 4.90
N LYS A 224 -4.09 -1.99 3.95
CA LYS A 224 -4.54 -2.82 2.81
C LYS A 224 -3.35 -3.42 2.07
N HIS A 225 -2.38 -2.59 1.69
CA HIS A 225 -1.18 -3.08 1.00
C HIS A 225 -0.34 -4.00 1.88
N PHE A 226 -0.23 -3.74 3.17
CA PHE A 226 0.49 -4.62 4.08
C PHE A 226 -0.11 -6.02 4.09
N PHE A 227 -1.42 -6.15 4.02
CA PHE A 227 -2.07 -7.46 3.94
C PHE A 227 -1.79 -8.17 2.61
N PHE A 228 -1.87 -7.48 1.48
CA PHE A 228 -1.98 -8.13 0.17
C PHE A 228 -0.71 -8.09 -0.67
N GLU A 229 0.07 -7.01 -0.64
CA GLU A 229 1.17 -6.78 -1.59
C GLU A 229 2.49 -6.44 -0.93
N GLY A 230 2.40 -5.87 0.27
CA GLY A 230 3.50 -5.27 0.96
C GLY A 230 3.58 -3.75 0.87
N ILE A 231 4.39 -3.13 1.76
CA ILE A 231 4.43 -1.68 1.93
C ILE A 231 5.70 -1.10 1.30
N PRO A 232 5.63 -0.38 0.15
CA PRO A 232 6.75 0.41 -0.32
C PRO A 232 7.07 1.57 0.65
N LEU A 233 8.34 1.88 0.87
CA LEU A 233 8.79 2.98 1.74
C LEU A 233 8.19 4.33 1.32
N ARG A 234 7.82 4.50 0.04
CA ARG A 234 7.14 5.69 -0.48
C ARG A 234 5.89 6.06 0.32
N TYR A 235 5.13 5.10 0.82
CA TYR A 235 3.93 5.44 1.60
C TYR A 235 4.26 6.15 2.91
N PHE A 236 5.40 5.82 3.52
CA PHE A 236 5.87 6.52 4.71
C PHE A 236 6.39 7.92 4.38
N THR A 237 7.04 8.10 3.21
CA THR A 237 7.42 9.44 2.75
C THR A 237 6.20 10.30 2.41
N ASP A 238 5.15 9.72 1.81
CA ASP A 238 3.88 10.40 1.56
C ASP A 238 3.27 10.90 2.88
N ILE A 239 3.23 10.05 3.94
CA ILE A 239 2.73 10.42 5.27
C ILE A 239 3.57 11.54 5.90
N ALA A 240 4.91 11.41 5.87
CA ALA A 240 5.80 12.40 6.48
C ALA A 240 5.61 13.79 5.87
N LEU A 241 5.58 13.87 4.53
CA LEU A 241 5.36 15.12 3.81
C LEU A 241 3.95 15.67 4.02
N TYR A 242 2.94 14.80 4.07
CA TYR A 242 1.55 15.19 4.29
C TYR A 242 1.35 15.83 5.67
N ILE A 243 1.90 15.21 6.71
CA ILE A 243 1.82 15.71 8.08
C ILE A 243 2.54 17.06 8.20
N ASP A 244 3.75 17.19 7.66
CA ASP A 244 4.49 18.44 7.74
C ASP A 244 3.82 19.57 6.95
N ALA A 245 3.20 19.25 5.81
CA ALA A 245 2.50 20.26 4.99
C ALA A 245 1.20 20.76 5.63
N TYR A 246 0.52 19.92 6.41
CA TYR A 246 -0.81 20.21 6.93
C TYR A 246 -0.94 20.10 8.45
N ALA A 247 0.18 20.20 9.19
CA ALA A 247 0.22 20.06 10.65
C ALA A 247 -0.79 20.99 11.37
N ASP A 248 -1.00 22.21 10.84
CA ASP A 248 -1.92 23.20 11.37
C ASP A 248 -3.41 22.94 11.01
N LYS A 249 -3.67 22.01 10.10
CA LYS A 249 -5.01 21.61 9.66
C LYS A 249 -5.44 20.26 10.23
N LEU A 250 -4.48 19.50 10.77
CA LEU A 250 -4.71 18.13 11.25
C LEU A 250 -5.07 18.12 12.74
N ASP A 251 -6.15 17.44 13.05
CA ASP A 251 -6.50 17.06 14.42
C ASP A 251 -5.97 15.64 14.70
N PHE A 252 -4.74 15.57 15.22
CA PHE A 252 -4.10 14.29 15.53
C PHE A 252 -4.81 13.48 16.60
N VAL A 253 -5.55 14.13 17.49
CA VAL A 253 -6.36 13.43 18.51
C VAL A 253 -7.53 12.73 17.85
N LYS A 254 -8.25 13.41 16.95
CA LYS A 254 -9.32 12.83 16.14
C LYS A 254 -8.80 11.66 15.30
N VAL A 255 -7.74 11.90 14.52
CA VAL A 255 -7.16 10.86 13.64
C VAL A 255 -6.78 9.62 14.45
N ARG A 256 -6.07 9.81 15.56
CA ARG A 256 -5.63 8.67 16.37
C ARG A 256 -6.80 7.91 17.01
N LYS A 257 -7.84 8.62 17.42
CA LYS A 257 -9.08 8.00 17.93
C LYS A 257 -9.74 7.09 16.87
N GLU A 258 -9.78 7.55 15.62
CA GLU A 258 -10.31 6.72 14.53
C GLU A 258 -9.41 5.52 14.24
N MET A 259 -8.08 5.68 14.34
CA MET A 259 -7.15 4.55 14.24
C MET A 259 -7.35 3.55 15.38
N GLU A 260 -7.66 4.00 16.60
CA GLU A 260 -8.00 3.11 17.71
C GLU A 260 -9.31 2.35 17.48
N ARG A 261 -10.33 3.00 16.91
CA ARG A 261 -11.60 2.33 16.53
C ARG A 261 -11.37 1.19 15.53
N LEU A 262 -10.41 1.36 14.62
CA LEU A 262 -10.00 0.34 13.64
C LEU A 262 -9.01 -0.69 14.21
N HIS A 263 -8.62 -0.58 15.47
CA HIS A 263 -7.52 -1.36 16.09
C HIS A 263 -6.13 -1.09 15.48
N TYR A 264 -5.96 -0.02 14.71
CA TYR A 264 -4.70 0.36 14.05
C TYR A 264 -3.87 1.37 14.85
N GLY A 265 -4.20 1.63 16.13
CA GLY A 265 -3.53 2.65 16.95
C GLY A 265 -2.04 2.38 17.12
N GLN A 266 -1.62 1.12 17.38
CA GLN A 266 -0.20 0.77 17.49
C GLN A 266 0.53 0.89 16.14
N PHE A 267 -0.11 0.49 15.06
CA PHE A 267 0.45 0.65 13.71
C PHE A 267 0.67 2.14 13.39
N PHE A 268 -0.33 2.98 13.67
CA PHE A 268 -0.24 4.43 13.51
C PHE A 268 0.95 5.00 14.30
N ASP A 269 1.07 4.65 15.59
CA ASP A 269 2.18 5.13 16.44
C ASP A 269 3.54 4.71 15.85
N SER A 270 3.68 3.47 15.37
CA SER A 270 4.92 2.98 14.74
C SER A 270 5.25 3.73 13.45
N VAL A 271 4.26 3.98 12.57
CA VAL A 271 4.46 4.76 11.33
C VAL A 271 4.91 6.18 11.67
N MET A 272 4.25 6.86 12.62
CA MET A 272 4.61 8.22 13.04
C MET A 272 6.04 8.28 13.58
N LYS A 273 6.45 7.31 14.40
CA LYS A 273 7.82 7.24 14.94
C LYS A 273 8.85 7.04 13.84
N ILE A 274 8.61 6.13 12.90
CA ILE A 274 9.52 5.89 11.77
C ILE A 274 9.63 7.15 10.90
N CYS A 275 8.51 7.81 10.57
CA CYS A 275 8.52 9.05 9.80
C CYS A 275 9.34 10.15 10.49
N TYR A 276 9.16 10.32 11.80
CA TYR A 276 9.86 11.33 12.57
C TYR A 276 11.36 11.02 12.73
N GLN A 277 11.71 9.79 13.10
CA GLN A 277 13.09 9.42 13.42
C GLN A 277 13.95 9.16 12.17
N CYS A 278 13.33 8.63 11.08
CA CYS A 278 14.10 8.11 9.95
C CYS A 278 13.92 8.91 8.66
N LEU A 279 12.78 9.61 8.49
CA LEU A 279 12.45 10.30 7.22
C LEU A 279 12.47 11.83 7.35
N GLY A 280 12.84 12.36 8.50
CA GLY A 280 12.99 13.80 8.71
C GLY A 280 11.68 14.58 8.81
N MET A 281 10.56 13.90 9.15
CA MET A 281 9.33 14.57 9.52
C MET A 281 9.58 15.52 10.70
N LYS A 282 9.16 16.77 10.58
CA LYS A 282 9.42 17.82 11.60
C LYS A 282 8.40 17.78 12.74
N THR A 283 7.18 17.37 12.41
CA THR A 283 6.06 17.35 13.36
C THR A 283 6.12 16.11 14.25
N ASN A 284 6.36 16.31 15.55
CA ASN A 284 6.31 15.21 16.52
C ASN A 284 4.85 14.93 16.95
N VAL A 285 4.16 14.10 16.16
CA VAL A 285 2.73 13.76 16.37
C VAL A 285 2.48 13.08 17.71
N LEU A 286 3.43 12.29 18.19
CA LEU A 286 3.25 11.44 19.38
C LEU A 286 3.76 12.07 20.68
N GLY A 287 4.54 13.17 20.60
CA GLY A 287 5.16 13.75 21.78
C GLY A 287 6.04 12.74 22.56
N ASP A 288 5.84 12.65 23.87
CA ASP A 288 6.62 11.81 24.78
C ASP A 288 6.06 10.38 24.93
N ARG A 289 5.24 9.90 24.02
CA ARG A 289 4.72 8.53 24.09
C ARG A 289 5.83 7.50 24.05
N VAL A 290 5.63 6.42 24.81
CA VAL A 290 6.59 5.31 24.89
C VAL A 290 6.91 4.76 23.51
N ASP A 291 8.19 4.75 23.19
CA ASP A 291 8.71 4.22 21.94
C ASP A 291 8.88 2.70 22.02
N LYS A 292 8.23 1.96 21.14
CA LYS A 292 8.41 0.52 20.97
C LYS A 292 9.51 0.26 19.93
N VAL A 293 10.74 0.60 20.28
CA VAL A 293 11.91 0.61 19.40
C VAL A 293 12.02 -0.68 18.58
N GLU A 294 11.97 -1.84 19.23
CA GLU A 294 12.10 -3.14 18.57
C GLU A 294 10.97 -3.37 17.54
N LEU A 295 9.73 -3.03 17.87
CA LEU A 295 8.59 -3.15 16.97
C LEU A 295 8.73 -2.23 15.76
N ASN A 296 9.16 -0.99 15.99
CA ASN A 296 9.38 -0.01 14.93
C ASN A 296 10.54 -0.44 14.01
N GLU A 297 11.64 -0.97 14.55
CA GLU A 297 12.72 -1.52 13.73
C GLU A 297 12.28 -2.73 12.89
N ARG A 298 11.45 -3.60 13.45
CA ARG A 298 10.88 -4.75 12.73
C ARG A 298 9.97 -4.29 11.60
N LEU A 299 9.10 -3.31 11.83
CA LEU A 299 8.24 -2.73 10.78
C LEU A 299 9.08 -2.06 9.70
N LEU A 300 10.07 -1.25 10.08
CA LEU A 300 10.96 -0.59 9.13
C LEU A 300 11.74 -1.59 8.29
N THR A 301 12.26 -2.66 8.89
CA THR A 301 12.94 -3.74 8.19
C THR A 301 12.00 -4.42 7.20
N GLU A 302 10.77 -4.74 7.59
CA GLU A 302 9.75 -5.29 6.70
C GLU A 302 9.51 -4.39 5.49
N VAL A 303 9.35 -3.08 5.70
CA VAL A 303 9.15 -2.09 4.64
C VAL A 303 10.36 -2.00 3.69
N LEU A 304 11.57 -2.04 4.20
CA LEU A 304 12.80 -1.99 3.41
C LEU A 304 13.08 -3.30 2.67
N GLU A 305 12.82 -4.44 3.32
CA GLU A 305 13.10 -5.76 2.76
C GLU A 305 12.01 -6.30 1.84
N MET A 306 10.80 -5.76 1.99
CA MET A 306 9.66 -6.23 1.20
C MET A 306 9.95 -6.38 -0.26
N GLY A 307 10.85 -5.65 -0.67
CA GLY A 307 11.30 -5.76 -1.97
C GLY A 307 12.47 -6.71 -2.20
N ARG A 308 13.18 -7.16 -1.19
CA ARG A 308 14.36 -8.03 -1.27
C ARG A 308 14.06 -9.51 -1.52
N LEU A 309 12.82 -9.92 -1.39
CA LEU A 309 12.37 -11.27 -1.74
C LEU A 309 12.46 -11.53 -3.26
N ASN A 310 13.41 -10.87 -3.87
CA ASN A 310 13.66 -10.75 -5.30
C ASN A 310 14.18 -11.97 -6.01
N ASN A 311 14.34 -13.04 -5.33
CA ASN A 311 14.64 -14.24 -6.12
C ASN A 311 13.39 -14.77 -6.83
N SER A 312 12.24 -14.21 -6.55
CA SER A 312 11.08 -14.27 -7.45
C SER A 312 9.87 -13.55 -6.84
N VAL A 313 9.11 -12.79 -7.65
CA VAL A 313 7.68 -12.46 -7.45
C VAL A 313 6.94 -13.67 -6.84
N LYS A 314 7.29 -14.86 -7.26
CA LYS A 314 6.79 -16.16 -6.81
C LYS A 314 7.07 -16.50 -5.34
N GLN A 315 8.22 -16.08 -4.76
CA GLN A 315 8.50 -16.31 -3.33
C GLN A 315 7.64 -15.39 -2.46
N TRP A 316 7.44 -14.14 -2.89
CA TRP A 316 6.54 -13.20 -2.24
C TRP A 316 5.09 -13.69 -2.29
N GLU A 317 4.61 -14.12 -3.45
CA GLU A 317 3.28 -14.74 -3.60
C GLU A 317 3.12 -15.93 -2.65
N SER A 318 4.19 -16.73 -2.46
CA SER A 318 4.21 -17.84 -1.52
C SER A 318 4.07 -17.39 -0.06
N ILE A 319 4.83 -16.38 0.35
CA ILE A 319 4.79 -15.84 1.72
C ILE A 319 3.42 -15.20 1.98
N ASN A 320 2.92 -14.44 1.04
CA ASN A 320 1.64 -13.78 1.15
C ASN A 320 0.49 -14.79 1.24
N PHE A 321 0.49 -15.80 0.37
CA PHE A 321 -0.45 -16.92 0.43
C PHE A 321 -0.42 -17.64 1.79
N LEU A 322 0.77 -17.95 2.30
CA LEU A 322 0.93 -18.62 3.60
C LEU A 322 0.49 -17.71 4.76
N SER A 323 0.81 -16.42 4.71
CA SER A 323 0.37 -15.45 5.72
C SER A 323 -1.16 -15.38 5.79
N HIS A 324 -1.83 -15.29 4.64
CA HIS A 324 -3.30 -15.33 4.57
C HIS A 324 -3.88 -16.66 5.04
N TYR A 325 -3.23 -17.75 4.68
CA TYR A 325 -3.63 -19.07 5.13
C TYR A 325 -3.58 -19.18 6.66
N PHE A 326 -2.51 -18.69 7.29
CA PHE A 326 -2.37 -18.71 8.75
C PHE A 326 -3.32 -17.75 9.44
N MET A 327 -3.57 -16.55 8.89
CA MET A 327 -4.56 -15.62 9.45
C MET A 327 -5.96 -16.25 9.55
N ARG A 328 -6.38 -16.96 8.50
CA ARG A 328 -7.69 -17.64 8.50
C ARG A 328 -7.76 -18.86 9.43
N THR A 329 -6.63 -19.54 9.68
CA THR A 329 -6.60 -20.76 10.50
C THR A 329 -6.31 -20.50 11.98
N SER A 330 -5.76 -19.32 12.32
CA SER A 330 -5.42 -18.97 13.72
C SER A 330 -6.58 -18.43 14.55
N LYS A 331 -7.74 -18.23 13.93
CA LYS A 331 -8.95 -17.65 14.57
C LYS A 331 -9.58 -18.50 15.70
N THR A 332 -8.98 -19.65 16.09
CA THR A 332 -9.55 -20.47 17.16
C THR A 332 -8.45 -21.11 18.00
N LYS A 333 -8.48 -20.85 19.33
CA LYS A 333 -7.75 -21.67 20.35
C LYS A 333 -8.37 -23.06 20.41
N THR A 334 -8.00 -23.91 19.48
CA THR A 334 -8.39 -25.32 19.51
C THR A 334 -7.14 -26.19 19.69
N SER A 335 -7.30 -27.36 20.31
CA SER A 335 -6.20 -28.32 20.50
C SER A 335 -5.44 -28.51 19.17
N ASN A 336 -4.13 -28.83 19.25
CA ASN A 336 -3.29 -29.13 18.08
C ASN A 336 -3.93 -30.10 17.08
N PHE A 337 -4.78 -31.00 17.56
CA PHE A 337 -5.52 -31.94 16.73
C PHE A 337 -6.67 -31.27 15.96
N GLN A 338 -7.42 -30.39 16.58
CA GLN A 338 -8.52 -29.66 15.91
C GLN A 338 -7.98 -28.60 14.93
N GLN A 339 -6.85 -27.97 15.23
CA GLN A 339 -6.18 -27.08 14.27
C GLN A 339 -5.71 -27.85 13.04
N ARG A 340 -5.06 -29.02 13.21
CA ARG A 340 -4.66 -29.87 12.08
C ARG A 340 -5.86 -30.39 11.29
N ARG A 341 -6.97 -30.70 11.95
CA ARG A 341 -8.22 -31.10 11.28
C ARG A 341 -8.78 -29.97 10.42
N LYS A 342 -8.86 -28.73 10.94
CA LYS A 342 -9.32 -27.55 10.18
C LYS A 342 -8.39 -27.23 9.02
N GLN A 343 -7.09 -27.45 9.19
CA GLN A 343 -6.11 -27.28 8.12
C GLN A 343 -6.29 -28.28 6.98
N ILE A 344 -6.66 -29.51 7.25
CA ILE A 344 -6.81 -30.59 6.26
C ILE A 344 -8.23 -30.63 5.72
N LEU A 345 -9.22 -30.46 6.59
CA LEU A 345 -10.66 -30.60 6.31
C LEU A 345 -11.44 -29.34 6.74
N PRO A 346 -11.22 -28.17 6.09
CA PRO A 346 -11.93 -26.93 6.42
C PRO A 346 -13.43 -27.04 6.15
N MET A 347 -14.22 -26.34 6.94
CA MET A 347 -15.66 -26.17 6.72
C MET A 347 -15.93 -25.24 5.52
N PRO A 348 -17.16 -25.21 4.95
CA PRO A 348 -17.48 -24.37 3.79
C PRO A 348 -17.14 -22.89 3.99
N SER A 349 -17.38 -22.33 5.18
CA SER A 349 -17.06 -20.94 5.53
C SER A 349 -15.55 -20.66 5.63
N GLU A 350 -14.73 -21.68 5.83
CA GLU A 350 -13.27 -21.58 5.97
C GLU A 350 -12.54 -21.75 4.62
N LEU A 351 -13.28 -22.13 3.56
CA LEU A 351 -12.70 -22.29 2.22
C LEU A 351 -12.47 -20.93 1.57
N ASN A 352 -11.38 -20.81 0.82
CA ASN A 352 -11.14 -19.63 -0.02
C ASN A 352 -12.04 -19.67 -1.28
N ASP A 353 -12.07 -18.57 -2.03
CA ASP A 353 -12.97 -18.42 -3.20
C ASP A 353 -12.64 -19.35 -4.36
N HIS A 354 -11.42 -19.91 -4.38
CA HIS A 354 -11.05 -20.96 -5.35
C HIS A 354 -11.94 -22.22 -5.21
N PHE A 355 -12.52 -22.43 -4.03
CA PHE A 355 -13.44 -23.54 -3.73
C PHE A 355 -14.88 -23.04 -3.51
N SER A 356 -15.27 -21.91 -4.11
CA SER A 356 -16.59 -21.28 -3.95
C SER A 356 -17.77 -22.22 -4.28
N TYR A 357 -17.56 -23.20 -5.13
CA TYR A 357 -18.56 -24.23 -5.43
C TYR A 357 -18.98 -25.04 -4.20
N ALA A 358 -18.04 -25.30 -3.26
CA ALA A 358 -18.34 -26.01 -2.03
C ALA A 358 -18.94 -25.10 -0.95
N LYS A 359 -18.75 -23.78 -1.04
CA LYS A 359 -19.50 -22.80 -0.25
C LYS A 359 -20.97 -22.78 -0.65
N LYS A 360 -21.25 -22.83 -1.98
CA LYS A 360 -22.61 -22.80 -2.55
C LYS A 360 -23.35 -24.15 -2.38
N CYS A 361 -22.62 -25.26 -2.38
CA CYS A 361 -23.16 -26.60 -2.24
C CYS A 361 -22.33 -27.43 -1.24
N PRO A 362 -22.72 -27.47 0.05
CA PRO A 362 -21.96 -28.17 1.10
C PRO A 362 -21.74 -29.67 0.85
N LEU A 363 -22.58 -30.30 0.05
CA LEU A 363 -22.42 -31.71 -0.36
C LEU A 363 -21.14 -31.95 -1.18
N LEU A 364 -20.61 -30.92 -1.82
CA LEU A 364 -19.33 -30.97 -2.56
C LEU A 364 -18.09 -30.76 -1.69
N LEU A 365 -18.25 -30.63 -0.37
CA LEU A 365 -17.15 -30.42 0.57
C LEU A 365 -16.07 -31.52 0.49
N PRO A 366 -16.39 -32.82 0.43
CA PRO A 366 -15.37 -33.86 0.25
C PRO A 366 -14.57 -33.70 -1.07
N VAL A 367 -15.23 -33.28 -2.12
CA VAL A 367 -14.57 -33.00 -3.42
C VAL A 367 -13.62 -31.80 -3.28
N ALA A 368 -14.03 -30.76 -2.56
CA ALA A 368 -13.19 -29.61 -2.30
C ALA A 368 -11.94 -29.96 -1.48
N TRP A 369 -12.05 -30.86 -0.52
CA TRP A 369 -10.90 -31.33 0.25
C TRP A 369 -9.88 -32.08 -0.63
N ILE A 370 -10.35 -32.97 -1.50
CA ILE A 370 -9.50 -33.69 -2.46
C ILE A 370 -8.85 -32.69 -3.44
N HIS A 371 -9.63 -31.79 -4.01
CA HIS A 371 -9.16 -30.74 -4.93
C HIS A 371 -8.07 -29.86 -4.25
N ARG A 372 -8.28 -29.53 -2.97
CA ARG A 372 -7.31 -28.78 -2.17
C ARG A 372 -5.98 -29.53 -1.98
N VAL A 373 -6.02 -30.82 -1.73
CA VAL A 373 -4.79 -31.64 -1.63
C VAL A 373 -4.01 -31.60 -2.96
N PHE A 374 -4.69 -31.79 -4.09
CA PHE A 374 -4.04 -31.69 -5.41
C PHE A 374 -3.50 -30.30 -5.68
N TYR A 375 -4.25 -29.26 -5.29
CA TYR A 375 -3.80 -27.87 -5.39
C TYR A 375 -2.51 -27.63 -4.57
N MET A 376 -2.44 -28.11 -3.32
CA MET A 376 -1.26 -28.00 -2.47
C MET A 376 -0.06 -28.81 -3.00
N ILE A 377 -0.29 -29.98 -3.57
CA ILE A 377 0.76 -30.78 -4.23
C ILE A 377 1.28 -30.03 -5.48
N GLY A 378 0.38 -29.46 -6.29
CA GLY A 378 0.72 -28.66 -7.44
C GLY A 378 1.55 -27.43 -7.05
N TYR A 379 1.14 -26.75 -5.99
CA TYR A 379 1.84 -25.61 -5.42
C TYR A 379 3.24 -25.99 -4.89
N ALA A 380 3.37 -27.06 -4.15
CA ALA A 380 4.67 -27.55 -3.66
C ALA A 380 5.63 -27.92 -4.83
N ARG A 381 5.09 -28.54 -5.89
CA ARG A 381 5.86 -28.81 -7.13
C ARG A 381 6.29 -27.51 -7.83
N HIS A 382 5.40 -26.53 -7.87
CA HIS A 382 5.69 -25.20 -8.44
C HIS A 382 6.82 -24.51 -7.64
N CYS A 383 6.73 -24.47 -6.29
CA CYS A 383 7.77 -23.97 -5.43
C CYS A 383 9.12 -24.64 -5.69
N LYS A 384 9.13 -25.98 -5.71
CA LYS A 384 10.36 -26.77 -5.99
C LYS A 384 10.97 -26.46 -7.36
N ARG A 385 10.14 -26.33 -8.42
CA ARG A 385 10.62 -25.98 -9.77
C ARG A 385 11.22 -24.59 -9.87
N ASN A 386 10.76 -23.65 -9.03
CA ASN A 386 11.22 -22.28 -9.00
C ASN A 386 12.28 -21.99 -7.92
N GLY A 387 12.85 -23.06 -7.29
CA GLY A 387 13.88 -22.92 -6.26
C GLY A 387 13.40 -22.26 -4.96
N ILE A 388 12.08 -22.21 -4.72
CA ILE A 388 11.49 -21.62 -3.52
C ILE A 388 11.61 -22.61 -2.37
N LYS A 389 12.32 -22.22 -1.32
CA LYS A 389 12.43 -23.01 -0.08
C LYS A 389 11.17 -22.79 0.76
N THR A 390 10.29 -23.79 0.78
CA THR A 390 9.01 -23.71 1.50
C THR A 390 9.19 -23.46 3.01
N SER A 391 10.24 -23.99 3.64
CA SER A 391 10.56 -23.74 5.05
C SER A 391 10.88 -22.26 5.32
N GLU A 392 11.70 -21.65 4.49
CA GLU A 392 12.06 -20.22 4.60
C GLU A 392 10.83 -19.33 4.38
N SER A 393 9.99 -19.66 3.40
CA SER A 393 8.74 -18.93 3.16
C SER A 393 7.76 -19.05 4.33
N LEU A 394 7.76 -20.22 5.00
CA LEU A 394 6.92 -20.47 6.17
C LEU A 394 7.37 -19.64 7.38
N GLU A 395 8.68 -19.61 7.66
CA GLU A 395 9.26 -18.81 8.75
C GLU A 395 8.99 -17.31 8.54
N LYS A 396 9.18 -16.83 7.32
CA LYS A 396 8.89 -15.43 6.96
C LYS A 396 7.40 -15.09 7.08
N ALA A 397 6.52 -15.99 6.64
CA ALA A 397 5.09 -15.81 6.78
C ALA A 397 4.66 -15.75 8.26
N GLN A 398 5.25 -16.61 9.11
CA GLN A 398 4.99 -16.60 10.55
C GLN A 398 5.51 -15.29 11.20
N TYR A 399 6.75 -14.92 10.90
CA TYR A 399 7.34 -13.66 11.39
C TYR A 399 6.46 -12.44 11.04
N ARG A 400 5.99 -12.38 9.80
CA ARG A 400 5.12 -11.30 9.33
C ARG A 400 3.78 -11.29 10.04
N LEU A 401 3.19 -12.46 10.26
CA LEU A 401 1.94 -12.58 10.99
C LEU A 401 2.07 -12.12 12.44
N ASP A 402 3.18 -12.48 13.11
CA ASP A 402 3.45 -12.04 14.47
C ASP A 402 3.67 -10.53 14.53
N LEU A 403 4.38 -9.94 13.55
CA LEU A 403 4.51 -8.50 13.42
C LEU A 403 3.15 -7.81 13.24
N MET A 404 2.27 -8.33 12.38
CA MET A 404 0.92 -7.80 12.19
C MET A 404 0.09 -7.84 13.47
N ARG A 405 0.20 -8.91 14.26
CA ARG A 405 -0.49 -9.03 15.55
C ARG A 405 -0.01 -7.98 16.55
N GLU A 406 1.31 -7.82 16.68
CA GLU A 406 1.89 -6.84 17.60
C GLU A 406 1.56 -5.39 17.19
N LEU A 407 1.36 -5.15 15.90
CA LEU A 407 0.90 -3.87 15.35
C LEU A 407 -0.62 -3.65 15.49
N GLY A 408 -1.37 -4.66 15.98
CA GLY A 408 -2.82 -4.58 16.15
C GLY A 408 -3.61 -4.75 14.85
N LEU A 409 -2.97 -5.19 13.76
CA LEU A 409 -3.61 -5.29 12.45
C LEU A 409 -4.46 -6.55 12.27
N THR A 410 -4.33 -7.50 13.19
CA THR A 410 -5.14 -8.74 13.20
C THR A 410 -5.89 -8.82 14.53
N GLU A 411 -7.10 -9.36 14.51
CA GLU A 411 -7.89 -9.58 15.74
C GLU A 411 -7.08 -10.42 16.75
N THR A 412 -7.04 -9.97 18.00
CA THR A 412 -6.43 -10.75 19.08
C THR A 412 -7.34 -11.91 19.45
N ASP A 413 -6.76 -13.03 19.89
CA ASP A 413 -7.52 -14.22 20.36
C ASP A 413 -8.58 -13.88 21.43
N LYS A 414 -8.37 -12.78 22.18
CA LYS A 414 -9.28 -12.34 23.25
C LYS A 414 -10.54 -11.65 22.70
N GLU A 415 -10.40 -10.82 21.66
CA GLU A 415 -11.55 -10.15 21.03
C GLU A 415 -12.45 -11.14 20.29
N VAL A 416 -11.84 -12.19 19.71
CA VAL A 416 -12.61 -13.31 19.13
C VAL A 416 -13.38 -14.08 20.19
N GLN A 417 -12.84 -14.25 21.41
CA GLN A 417 -13.52 -14.90 22.52
C GLN A 417 -14.67 -14.04 23.07
N ASP A 418 -14.47 -12.73 23.20
CA ASP A 418 -15.50 -11.80 23.68
C ASP A 418 -16.66 -11.68 22.68
N LEU A 419 -16.39 -11.83 21.38
CA LEU A 419 -17.41 -11.89 20.32
C LEU A 419 -18.22 -13.18 20.35
N LEU A 420 -17.58 -14.31 20.64
CA LEU A 420 -18.26 -15.62 20.75
C LEU A 420 -19.03 -15.78 22.05
N SER A 421 -18.69 -15.01 23.11
CA SER A 421 -19.40 -15.02 24.38
C SER A 421 -20.63 -14.10 24.44
N ASN A 422 -20.82 -13.23 23.45
CA ASN A 422 -21.98 -12.31 23.36
C ASN A 422 -23.09 -12.82 22.41
N GLU A 423 -22.97 -14.02 21.86
CA GLU A 423 -23.97 -14.67 21.01
C GLU A 423 -24.79 -15.76 21.74
N ASP A 424 -24.75 -15.82 23.09
CA ASP A 424 -25.63 -16.68 23.91
C ASP A 424 -26.83 -15.92 24.49
#